data_287914186f014fc094120ff8ad838ad1
#
_entry.id   287914186f014fc094120ff8ad838ad1
#
_cell.length_a   1.000
_cell.length_b   1.000
_cell.length_c   1.000
_cell.angle_alpha   90.00
_cell.angle_beta   90.00
_cell.angle_gamma   90.00
#
_symmetry.space_group_name_H-M   'P 1'
#
loop_
_entity.id
_entity.type
_entity.pdbx_description
1 polymer ?
#
loop_
_entity_poly.entity_id
_entity_poly.type
_entity_poly.pdbx_seq_one_letter_code
_entity_poly.pdbx_strand_id
1 'polypeptide(L)'
;MHLRNLMRSVASTGVLIAAVMSAPHSMAQDATAYVDKASGPNYHWTEDLQSQIMAGRAGAILHRVAGSWFNAPDIPQESKDAQARGKSLYGPGTPLFVGPSTLCTLAVAGIDGQGRMVGITAGHCGGVGDAVASADSWEVGVSGTVVKVNPQLDYAVIEFGSNAEVTRSYNGVTINALGGPIGNQQTLCKQGVASGWTCGPSWQTGSVYNTSQVCAMQGDSGSPLLIGDRFVGLISGGTLPVPEWSCRTPLQGSAHSPTSGPIADVILADLNASGGVGAGFHLP
;
A
#
# COMPACT_ATOMS: atom_id res chain seq x y z
N MET A 1 -61.31 49.02 -47.49
CA MET A 1 -60.22 49.45 -46.64
C MET A 1 -59.36 48.20 -46.28
N HIS A 2 -58.16 48.19 -46.75
CA HIS A 2 -57.23 47.08 -46.69
C HIS A 2 -56.46 47.03 -45.34
N LEU A 3 -56.35 45.88 -44.76
CA LEU A 3 -55.16 45.59 -43.88
C LEU A 3 -54.68 44.17 -44.16
N ARG A 4 -53.37 44.11 -44.60
CA ARG A 4 -52.62 42.90 -44.89
C ARG A 4 -52.07 42.35 -43.61
N ASN A 5 -52.29 41.07 -43.36
CA ASN A 5 -51.59 40.31 -42.29
C ASN A 5 -50.25 39.81 -42.79
N LEU A 6 -49.18 40.22 -42.15
CA LEU A 6 -47.86 39.64 -42.29
C LEU A 6 -47.68 38.45 -41.30
N MET A 7 -47.60 37.27 -41.86
CA MET A 7 -47.08 36.09 -41.10
C MET A 7 -45.57 36.21 -40.91
N ARG A 8 -45.13 36.23 -39.68
CA ARG A 8 -43.72 36.05 -39.32
C ARG A 8 -43.49 34.59 -38.94
N SER A 9 -42.68 33.86 -39.72
CA SER A 9 -42.16 32.55 -39.42
C SER A 9 -41.10 32.64 -38.33
N VAL A 10 -41.31 31.93 -37.22
CA VAL A 10 -40.28 31.73 -36.18
C VAL A 10 -39.58 30.43 -36.50
N ALA A 11 -38.30 30.53 -36.91
CA ALA A 11 -37.44 29.40 -37.04
C ALA A 11 -36.91 29.02 -35.65
N SER A 12 -37.31 27.87 -35.14
CA SER A 12 -36.76 27.28 -33.91
C SER A 12 -35.46 26.55 -34.23
N THR A 13 -34.36 27.17 -33.85
CA THR A 13 -33.03 26.55 -33.85
C THR A 13 -32.95 25.56 -32.71
N GLY A 14 -33.05 24.26 -33.01
CA GLY A 14 -32.76 23.19 -32.05
C GLY A 14 -31.26 23.11 -31.75
N VAL A 15 -30.87 23.42 -30.53
CA VAL A 15 -29.53 23.18 -30.03
C VAL A 15 -29.44 21.70 -29.64
N LEU A 16 -28.72 20.91 -30.46
CA LEU A 16 -28.31 19.57 -30.09
C LEU A 16 -27.23 19.68 -29.02
N ILE A 17 -27.56 19.39 -27.75
CA ILE A 17 -26.60 19.14 -26.69
C ILE A 17 -26.06 17.73 -26.93
N ALA A 18 -24.88 17.64 -27.53
CA ALA A 18 -24.09 16.40 -27.54
C ALA A 18 -23.62 16.14 -26.10
N ALA A 19 -24.25 15.20 -25.41
CA ALA A 19 -23.73 14.64 -24.17
C ALA A 19 -22.43 13.91 -24.52
N VAL A 20 -21.30 14.53 -24.22
CA VAL A 20 -20.00 13.86 -24.22
C VAL A 20 -20.03 12.90 -23.03
N MET A 21 -20.38 11.65 -23.27
CA MET A 21 -20.12 10.57 -22.33
C MET A 21 -18.59 10.43 -22.26
N SER A 22 -18.00 10.94 -21.19
CA SER A 22 -16.63 10.62 -20.84
C SER A 22 -16.54 9.11 -20.62
N ALA A 23 -15.89 8.41 -21.54
CA ALA A 23 -15.57 7.00 -21.36
C ALA A 23 -14.78 6.84 -20.06
N PRO A 24 -15.02 5.78 -19.27
CA PRO A 24 -14.20 5.51 -18.10
C PRO A 24 -12.75 5.41 -18.54
N HIS A 25 -11.85 6.10 -17.82
CA HIS A 25 -10.42 6.04 -18.05
C HIS A 25 -10.00 4.57 -18.06
N SER A 26 -9.38 4.13 -19.13
CA SER A 26 -9.02 2.72 -19.26
C SER A 26 -7.95 2.37 -18.23
N MET A 27 -8.04 1.20 -17.62
CA MET A 27 -7.04 0.65 -16.69
C MET A 27 -5.61 0.69 -17.27
N ALA A 28 -5.47 0.69 -18.61
CA ALA A 28 -4.20 0.83 -19.30
C ALA A 28 -3.53 2.21 -19.10
N GLN A 29 -4.30 3.28 -18.94
CA GLN A 29 -3.73 4.62 -18.68
C GLN A 29 -3.16 4.71 -17.26
N ASP A 30 -3.82 4.05 -16.30
CA ASP A 30 -3.32 4.01 -14.93
C ASP A 30 -2.03 3.18 -14.82
N ALA A 31 -1.95 2.05 -15.55
CA ALA A 31 -0.74 1.24 -15.64
C ALA A 31 0.47 2.03 -16.18
N THR A 32 0.26 2.85 -17.21
CA THR A 32 1.31 3.72 -17.77
C THR A 32 1.81 4.73 -16.73
N ALA A 33 0.91 5.30 -15.93
CA ALA A 33 1.29 6.24 -14.87
C ALA A 33 2.16 5.57 -13.78
N TYR A 34 1.97 4.28 -13.49
CA TYR A 34 2.83 3.53 -12.57
C TYR A 34 4.21 3.24 -13.16
N VAL A 35 4.29 2.88 -14.43
CA VAL A 35 5.56 2.68 -15.13
C VAL A 35 6.41 3.94 -15.08
N ASP A 36 5.82 5.09 -15.38
CA ASP A 36 6.52 6.38 -15.34
C ASP A 36 7.03 6.72 -13.93
N LYS A 37 6.28 6.35 -12.88
CA LYS A 37 6.69 6.54 -11.49
C LYS A 37 7.80 5.59 -11.07
N ALA A 38 7.73 4.34 -11.47
CA ALA A 38 8.74 3.33 -11.15
C ALA A 38 10.09 3.65 -11.78
N SER A 39 10.09 4.29 -12.95
CA SER A 39 11.31 4.79 -13.62
C SER A 39 11.70 6.23 -13.22
N GLY A 40 10.89 6.88 -12.37
CA GLY A 40 11.10 8.25 -11.93
C GLY A 40 12.14 8.40 -10.81
N PRO A 41 12.37 9.65 -10.34
CA PRO A 41 13.41 9.95 -9.36
C PRO A 41 13.19 9.30 -7.97
N ASN A 42 12.00 8.79 -7.69
CA ASN A 42 11.65 8.10 -6.44
C ASN A 42 11.75 6.58 -6.52
N TYR A 43 12.14 6.03 -7.69
CA TYR A 43 12.35 4.60 -7.87
C TYR A 43 13.49 4.41 -8.87
N HIS A 44 14.73 4.52 -8.37
CA HIS A 44 15.92 4.49 -9.20
C HIS A 44 17.08 3.80 -8.51
N TRP A 45 18.01 3.30 -9.31
CA TRP A 45 19.26 2.72 -8.84
C TRP A 45 20.35 3.79 -8.78
N THR A 46 21.20 3.73 -7.75
CA THR A 46 22.37 4.56 -7.60
C THR A 46 23.56 3.76 -7.08
N GLU A 47 24.77 4.15 -7.45
CA GLU A 47 26.03 3.53 -6.99
C GLU A 47 26.89 4.50 -6.17
N ASP A 48 26.33 5.64 -5.75
CA ASP A 48 27.04 6.61 -4.95
C ASP A 48 27.45 6.06 -3.57
N LEU A 49 28.61 6.53 -3.08
CA LEU A 49 29.18 6.06 -1.82
C LEU A 49 28.27 6.30 -0.62
N GLN A 50 27.52 7.40 -0.60
CA GLN A 50 26.62 7.71 0.49
C GLN A 50 25.51 6.67 0.58
N SER A 51 24.86 6.34 -0.55
CA SER A 51 23.82 5.31 -0.62
C SER A 51 24.35 3.94 -0.18
N GLN A 52 25.55 3.57 -0.58
CA GLN A 52 26.17 2.30 -0.17
C GLN A 52 26.46 2.25 1.33
N ILE A 53 27.00 3.33 1.91
CA ILE A 53 27.23 3.43 3.36
C ILE A 53 25.92 3.32 4.12
N MET A 54 24.91 4.06 3.67
CA MET A 54 23.63 4.11 4.33
C MET A 54 22.86 2.79 4.22
N ALA A 55 22.98 2.07 3.12
CA ALA A 55 22.41 0.74 2.91
C ALA A 55 23.23 -0.38 3.57
N GLY A 56 24.46 -0.08 4.05
CA GLY A 56 25.35 -1.06 4.65
C GLY A 56 25.86 -2.13 3.68
N ARG A 57 25.85 -1.85 2.36
CA ARG A 57 26.30 -2.77 1.32
C ARG A 57 26.90 -2.02 0.12
N ALA A 58 27.80 -2.70 -0.59
CA ALA A 58 28.39 -2.22 -1.83
C ALA A 58 27.48 -2.50 -3.04
N GLY A 59 27.76 -1.83 -4.15
CA GLY A 59 27.06 -1.99 -5.42
C GLY A 59 25.85 -1.08 -5.58
N ALA A 60 25.01 -1.40 -6.53
CA ALA A 60 23.83 -0.60 -6.82
C ALA A 60 22.78 -0.70 -5.69
N ILE A 61 22.24 0.45 -5.30
CA ILE A 61 21.22 0.61 -4.25
C ILE A 61 19.95 1.12 -4.91
N LEU A 62 18.84 0.41 -4.69
CA LEU A 62 17.53 0.83 -5.16
C LEU A 62 16.87 1.80 -4.17
N HIS A 63 16.62 3.01 -4.63
CA HIS A 63 15.81 3.98 -3.90
C HIS A 63 14.35 3.85 -4.31
N ARG A 64 13.48 3.46 -3.38
CA ARG A 64 12.05 3.27 -3.63
C ARG A 64 11.19 4.47 -3.28
N VAL A 65 11.65 5.29 -2.33
CA VAL A 65 11.00 6.54 -1.93
C VAL A 65 12.04 7.64 -1.78
N ALA A 66 11.64 8.89 -1.93
CA ALA A 66 12.54 10.03 -1.74
C ALA A 66 13.18 9.98 -0.35
N GLY A 67 14.51 10.05 -0.29
CA GLY A 67 15.27 10.02 0.95
C GLY A 67 15.37 8.65 1.64
N SER A 68 14.82 7.58 1.09
CA SER A 68 15.01 6.23 1.61
C SER A 68 16.36 5.68 1.16
N TRP A 69 17.37 5.84 2.01
CA TRP A 69 18.75 5.45 1.74
C TRP A 69 19.13 4.20 2.52
N PHE A 70 18.20 3.75 3.37
CA PHE A 70 18.40 2.64 4.27
C PHE A 70 17.62 1.44 3.78
N ASN A 71 18.28 0.29 3.77
CA ASN A 71 17.64 -0.97 3.47
C ASN A 71 16.75 -0.93 2.22
N ALA A 72 17.28 -0.36 1.13
CA ALA A 72 16.71 -0.65 -0.16
C ALA A 72 17.17 -2.07 -0.55
N PRO A 73 16.44 -3.14 -0.18
CA PRO A 73 16.77 -4.47 -0.64
C PRO A 73 16.66 -4.47 -2.15
N ASP A 74 17.43 -5.33 -2.80
CA ASP A 74 17.18 -5.63 -4.20
C ASP A 74 15.73 -6.13 -4.36
N ILE A 75 15.20 -6.05 -5.58
CA ILE A 75 13.95 -6.72 -5.89
C ILE A 75 14.13 -8.21 -5.55
N PRO A 76 13.28 -8.79 -4.68
CA PRO A 76 13.41 -10.18 -4.25
C PRO A 76 13.35 -11.13 -5.44
N GLN A 77 14.12 -12.22 -5.39
CA GLN A 77 14.18 -13.19 -6.48
C GLN A 77 12.81 -13.79 -6.76
N GLU A 78 12.03 -14.09 -5.73
CA GLU A 78 10.67 -14.60 -5.87
C GLU A 78 9.73 -13.65 -6.63
N SER A 79 9.93 -12.33 -6.51
CA SER A 79 9.19 -11.32 -7.29
C SER A 79 9.61 -11.33 -8.76
N LYS A 80 10.93 -11.43 -9.02
CA LYS A 80 11.46 -11.57 -10.39
C LYS A 80 10.94 -12.84 -11.07
N ASP A 81 10.91 -13.95 -10.33
CA ASP A 81 10.42 -15.23 -10.82
C ASP A 81 8.90 -15.19 -11.14
N ALA A 82 8.11 -14.49 -10.30
CA ALA A 82 6.70 -14.28 -10.58
C ALA A 82 6.51 -13.37 -11.81
N GLN A 83 7.28 -12.28 -11.92
CA GLN A 83 7.25 -11.38 -13.07
C GLN A 83 7.60 -12.11 -14.37
N ALA A 84 8.55 -13.03 -14.36
CA ALA A 84 8.88 -13.86 -15.51
C ALA A 84 7.69 -14.75 -15.97
N ARG A 85 6.73 -15.03 -15.09
CA ARG A 85 5.47 -15.70 -15.40
C ARG A 85 4.32 -14.73 -15.75
N GLY A 86 4.60 -13.43 -15.86
CA GLY A 86 3.59 -12.39 -16.08
C GLY A 86 2.71 -12.11 -14.86
N LYS A 87 3.22 -12.34 -13.65
CA LYS A 87 2.51 -12.17 -12.40
C LYS A 87 3.22 -11.18 -11.47
N SER A 88 2.43 -10.47 -10.65
CA SER A 88 2.95 -9.77 -9.48
C SER A 88 2.79 -10.63 -8.24
N LEU A 89 3.86 -10.81 -7.48
CA LEU A 89 3.83 -11.54 -6.21
C LEU A 89 3.55 -10.58 -5.05
N TYR A 90 2.56 -10.91 -4.24
CA TYR A 90 2.15 -10.12 -3.09
C TYR A 90 2.33 -10.90 -1.79
N GLY A 91 3.08 -10.34 -0.87
CA GLY A 91 3.36 -10.87 0.47
C GLY A 91 3.69 -9.76 1.46
N PRO A 92 4.05 -10.09 2.72
CA PRO A 92 4.32 -9.11 3.76
C PRO A 92 5.49 -8.20 3.38
N GLY A 93 5.27 -6.88 3.34
CA GLY A 93 6.29 -5.91 2.99
C GLY A 93 6.41 -5.60 1.49
N THR A 94 5.56 -6.16 0.63
CA THR A 94 5.55 -5.82 -0.81
C THR A 94 5.30 -4.32 -1.00
N PRO A 95 6.14 -3.60 -1.76
CA PRO A 95 5.90 -2.20 -2.08
C PRO A 95 4.74 -2.07 -3.08
N LEU A 96 3.81 -1.16 -2.77
CA LEU A 96 2.59 -0.94 -3.54
C LEU A 96 2.57 0.44 -4.16
N PHE A 97 2.33 0.53 -5.45
CA PHE A 97 1.75 1.72 -6.05
C PHE A 97 0.22 1.63 -5.95
N VAL A 98 -0.41 2.64 -5.36
CA VAL A 98 -1.86 2.72 -5.18
C VAL A 98 -2.38 4.04 -5.75
N GLY A 99 -3.39 3.96 -6.59
CA GLY A 99 -3.92 5.12 -7.28
C GLY A 99 -2.83 5.91 -8.03
N PRO A 100 -3.04 7.18 -8.36
CA PRO A 100 -2.16 7.92 -9.26
C PRO A 100 -0.83 8.37 -8.62
N SER A 101 -0.65 8.31 -7.29
CA SER A 101 0.50 8.97 -6.65
C SER A 101 1.01 8.39 -5.35
N THR A 102 0.40 7.34 -4.83
CA THR A 102 0.73 6.83 -3.49
C THR A 102 1.67 5.63 -3.59
N LEU A 103 2.74 5.63 -2.79
CA LEU A 103 3.58 4.47 -2.53
C LEU A 103 3.39 4.06 -1.07
N CYS A 104 2.98 2.82 -0.86
CA CYS A 104 2.72 2.21 0.43
C CYS A 104 3.33 0.81 0.51
N THR A 105 3.09 0.13 1.61
CA THR A 105 3.54 -1.23 1.88
C THR A 105 2.35 -2.15 2.13
N LEU A 106 2.41 -3.39 1.65
CA LEU A 106 1.42 -4.41 1.95
C LEU A 106 1.68 -5.05 3.31
N ALA A 107 0.67 -5.10 4.18
CA ALA A 107 0.79 -5.77 5.47
C ALA A 107 0.82 -7.28 5.34
N VAL A 108 -0.16 -7.82 4.68
CA VAL A 108 -0.36 -9.26 4.54
C VAL A 108 -1.19 -9.55 3.30
N ALA A 109 -0.89 -10.65 2.61
CA ALA A 109 -1.70 -11.20 1.54
C ALA A 109 -2.24 -12.57 1.93
N GLY A 110 -3.39 -12.92 1.38
CA GLY A 110 -4.04 -14.20 1.66
C GLY A 110 -5.25 -14.44 0.79
N ILE A 111 -6.08 -15.34 1.27
CA ILE A 111 -7.31 -15.78 0.60
C ILE A 111 -8.48 -15.44 1.53
N ASP A 112 -9.58 -14.96 0.99
CA ASP A 112 -10.80 -14.78 1.77
C ASP A 112 -11.71 -16.02 1.77
N GLY A 113 -12.80 -15.97 2.54
CA GLY A 113 -13.74 -17.08 2.66
C GLY A 113 -14.45 -17.48 1.38
N GLN A 114 -14.30 -16.72 0.29
CA GLN A 114 -14.83 -17.04 -1.04
C GLN A 114 -13.74 -17.45 -2.03
N GLY A 115 -12.51 -17.63 -1.58
CA GLY A 115 -11.38 -18.04 -2.39
C GLY A 115 -10.74 -16.93 -3.23
N ARG A 116 -11.06 -15.65 -2.97
CA ARG A 116 -10.44 -14.53 -3.67
C ARG A 116 -9.08 -14.22 -3.06
N MET A 117 -8.11 -13.91 -3.91
CA MET A 117 -6.81 -13.38 -3.48
C MET A 117 -6.99 -11.95 -2.98
N VAL A 118 -6.61 -11.68 -1.75
CA VAL A 118 -6.77 -10.36 -1.12
C VAL A 118 -5.52 -9.94 -0.37
N GLY A 119 -5.35 -8.62 -0.23
CA GLY A 119 -4.28 -8.01 0.56
C GLY A 119 -4.83 -6.95 1.51
N ILE A 120 -4.12 -6.71 2.60
CA ILE A 120 -4.45 -5.67 3.58
C ILE A 120 -3.30 -4.66 3.62
N THR A 121 -3.64 -3.37 3.56
CA THR A 121 -2.72 -2.23 3.70
C THR A 121 -3.38 -1.13 4.53
N ALA A 122 -2.71 0.02 4.73
CA ALA A 122 -3.31 1.14 5.44
C ALA A 122 -4.45 1.80 4.63
N GLY A 123 -5.47 2.29 5.33
CA GLY A 123 -6.65 2.88 4.71
C GLY A 123 -6.38 4.17 3.94
N HIS A 124 -5.46 4.99 4.46
CA HIS A 124 -5.06 6.24 3.79
C HIS A 124 -4.18 6.03 2.54
N CYS A 125 -3.79 4.79 2.23
CA CYS A 125 -3.01 4.50 1.02
C CYS A 125 -3.81 4.68 -0.28
N GLY A 126 -5.14 4.53 -0.24
CA GLY A 126 -6.00 4.73 -1.42
C GLY A 126 -7.48 4.64 -1.13
N GLY A 127 -8.28 5.04 -2.11
CA GLY A 127 -9.74 4.96 -2.09
C GLY A 127 -10.28 3.71 -2.80
N VAL A 128 -11.54 3.38 -2.54
CA VAL A 128 -12.22 2.29 -3.26
C VAL A 128 -12.24 2.60 -4.76
N GLY A 129 -11.79 1.64 -5.57
CA GLY A 129 -11.64 1.77 -7.01
C GLY A 129 -10.22 2.11 -7.47
N ASP A 130 -9.33 2.50 -6.55
CA ASP A 130 -7.94 2.78 -6.90
C ASP A 130 -7.23 1.51 -7.38
N ALA A 131 -6.53 1.64 -8.50
CA ALA A 131 -5.73 0.57 -9.07
C ALA A 131 -4.47 0.32 -8.22
N VAL A 132 -4.05 -0.94 -8.13
CA VAL A 132 -2.88 -1.36 -7.37
C VAL A 132 -1.90 -2.12 -8.26
N ALA A 133 -0.62 -1.78 -8.16
CA ALA A 133 0.48 -2.50 -8.77
C ALA A 133 1.59 -2.76 -7.75
N SER A 134 2.33 -3.85 -7.89
CA SER A 134 3.56 -4.05 -7.12
C SER A 134 4.69 -3.22 -7.74
N ALA A 135 5.39 -2.44 -6.92
CA ALA A 135 6.54 -1.68 -7.39
C ALA A 135 7.75 -2.58 -7.71
N ASP A 136 7.81 -3.79 -7.15
CA ASP A 136 8.87 -4.76 -7.43
C ASP A 136 8.65 -5.57 -8.73
N SER A 137 7.46 -5.47 -9.32
CA SER A 137 7.10 -6.10 -10.61
C SER A 137 6.22 -5.18 -11.44
N TRP A 138 6.59 -3.90 -11.48
CA TRP A 138 5.80 -2.83 -12.10
C TRP A 138 5.51 -3.06 -13.59
N GLU A 139 6.35 -3.83 -14.30
CA GLU A 139 6.12 -4.18 -15.70
C GLU A 139 4.89 -5.07 -15.92
N VAL A 140 4.44 -5.81 -14.90
CA VAL A 140 3.18 -6.55 -14.95
C VAL A 140 1.98 -5.61 -15.00
N GLY A 141 2.16 -4.38 -14.51
CA GLY A 141 1.12 -3.37 -14.46
C GLY A 141 0.13 -3.59 -13.32
N VAL A 142 -1.07 -3.04 -13.49
CA VAL A 142 -2.15 -3.15 -12.50
C VAL A 142 -2.55 -4.60 -12.30
N SER A 143 -2.50 -5.06 -11.08
CA SER A 143 -2.81 -6.45 -10.70
C SER A 143 -3.71 -6.56 -9.47
N GLY A 144 -4.26 -5.44 -9.00
CA GLY A 144 -5.24 -5.38 -7.93
C GLY A 144 -6.05 -4.09 -7.95
N THR A 145 -7.08 -4.05 -7.12
CA THR A 145 -7.93 -2.87 -6.92
C THR A 145 -8.29 -2.75 -5.45
N VAL A 146 -8.27 -1.55 -4.90
CA VAL A 146 -8.80 -1.27 -3.56
C VAL A 146 -10.31 -1.44 -3.59
N VAL A 147 -10.84 -2.37 -2.80
CA VAL A 147 -12.28 -2.73 -2.80
C VAL A 147 -13.01 -2.37 -1.51
N LYS A 148 -12.26 -2.12 -0.44
CA LYS A 148 -12.81 -1.70 0.85
C LYS A 148 -11.80 -0.78 1.55
N VAL A 149 -12.30 0.26 2.22
CA VAL A 149 -11.53 1.12 3.10
C VAL A 149 -12.31 1.33 4.38
N ASN A 150 -11.66 1.15 5.52
CA ASN A 150 -12.18 1.56 6.82
C ASN A 150 -11.35 2.73 7.36
N PRO A 151 -11.84 3.98 7.24
CA PRO A 151 -11.07 5.15 7.67
C PRO A 151 -10.94 5.28 9.19
N GLN A 152 -11.84 4.65 9.97
CA GLN A 152 -11.78 4.68 11.43
C GLN A 152 -10.69 3.75 11.97
N LEU A 153 -10.47 2.61 11.32
CA LEU A 153 -9.42 1.66 11.66
C LEU A 153 -8.17 1.82 10.79
N ASP A 154 -8.20 2.73 9.82
CA ASP A 154 -7.12 2.99 8.86
C ASP A 154 -6.57 1.71 8.22
N TYR A 155 -7.47 0.89 7.67
CA TYR A 155 -7.06 -0.21 6.80
C TYR A 155 -7.84 -0.21 5.48
N ALA A 156 -7.21 -0.77 4.44
CA ALA A 156 -7.83 -1.03 3.15
C ALA A 156 -7.64 -2.49 2.75
N VAL A 157 -8.60 -3.00 1.96
CA VAL A 157 -8.54 -4.32 1.33
C VAL A 157 -8.34 -4.15 -0.16
N ILE A 158 -7.37 -4.88 -0.68
CA ILE A 158 -7.07 -4.99 -2.10
C ILE A 158 -7.58 -6.35 -2.56
N GLU A 159 -8.39 -6.39 -3.61
CA GLU A 159 -8.69 -7.63 -4.34
C GLU A 159 -7.73 -7.75 -5.51
N PHE A 160 -7.04 -8.88 -5.60
CA PHE A 160 -6.06 -9.13 -6.64
C PHE A 160 -6.65 -9.86 -7.84
N GLY A 161 -6.16 -9.52 -9.02
CA GLY A 161 -6.58 -10.09 -10.29
C GLY A 161 -5.83 -11.38 -10.66
N SER A 162 -6.14 -11.89 -11.84
CA SER A 162 -5.55 -13.14 -12.36
C SER A 162 -4.06 -13.02 -12.69
N ASN A 163 -3.51 -11.80 -12.80
CA ASN A 163 -2.09 -11.53 -12.98
C ASN A 163 -1.34 -11.28 -11.66
N ALA A 164 -1.92 -11.72 -10.53
CA ALA A 164 -1.29 -11.70 -9.22
C ALA A 164 -1.10 -13.11 -8.67
N GLU A 165 -0.18 -13.25 -7.74
CA GLU A 165 0.04 -14.38 -6.86
C GLU A 165 0.16 -13.88 -5.42
N VAL A 166 -0.33 -14.64 -4.43
CA VAL A 166 -0.23 -14.27 -3.02
C VAL A 166 0.64 -15.27 -2.27
N THR A 167 1.40 -14.78 -1.31
CA THR A 167 2.30 -15.60 -0.50
C THR A 167 2.33 -15.11 0.95
N ARG A 168 2.59 -16.04 1.88
CA ARG A 168 2.89 -15.69 3.27
C ARG A 168 4.34 -15.28 3.52
N SER A 169 5.23 -15.47 2.52
CA SER A 169 6.66 -15.16 2.64
C SER A 169 7.08 -14.22 1.52
N TYR A 170 7.70 -13.11 1.87
CA TYR A 170 8.22 -12.14 0.90
C TYR A 170 9.45 -11.44 1.47
N ASN A 171 10.52 -11.34 0.68
CA ASN A 171 11.77 -10.65 1.06
C ASN A 171 12.32 -11.08 2.43
N GLY A 172 12.31 -12.39 2.70
CA GLY A 172 12.79 -12.96 3.96
C GLY A 172 11.85 -12.82 5.16
N VAL A 173 10.70 -12.17 4.99
CA VAL A 173 9.65 -12.07 6.03
C VAL A 173 8.58 -13.12 5.78
N THR A 174 8.26 -13.91 6.81
CA THR A 174 7.22 -14.94 6.74
C THR A 174 6.18 -14.69 7.83
N ILE A 175 4.90 -14.82 7.50
CA ILE A 175 3.79 -14.78 8.43
C ILE A 175 3.17 -16.17 8.52
N ASN A 176 3.20 -16.78 9.71
CA ASN A 176 2.63 -18.10 9.98
C ASN A 176 1.39 -18.04 10.89
N ALA A 177 1.13 -16.91 11.53
CA ALA A 177 -0.03 -16.72 12.39
C ALA A 177 -0.60 -15.30 12.30
N LEU A 178 -1.88 -15.16 12.58
CA LEU A 178 -2.62 -13.89 12.56
C LEU A 178 -3.19 -13.56 13.95
N GLY A 179 -3.11 -12.28 14.32
CA GLY A 179 -3.72 -11.76 15.54
C GLY A 179 -3.01 -12.16 16.83
N GLY A 180 -3.74 -12.03 17.93
CA GLY A 180 -3.33 -12.36 19.29
C GLY A 180 -2.66 -11.20 20.05
N PRO A 181 -2.47 -11.36 21.35
CA PRO A 181 -2.11 -10.28 22.25
C PRO A 181 -0.71 -9.71 21.97
N ILE A 182 -0.59 -8.40 22.21
CA ILE A 182 0.68 -7.66 22.23
C ILE A 182 0.95 -7.27 23.68
N GLY A 183 2.06 -7.75 24.24
CA GLY A 183 2.51 -7.40 25.58
C GLY A 183 3.11 -5.99 25.64
N ASN A 184 3.05 -5.35 26.81
CA ASN A 184 3.78 -4.10 27.05
C ASN A 184 5.28 -4.36 27.00
N GLN A 185 6.05 -3.43 26.42
CA GLN A 185 7.51 -3.55 26.19
C GLN A 185 7.92 -4.73 25.27
N GLN A 186 6.95 -5.42 24.68
CA GLN A 186 7.24 -6.49 23.74
C GLN A 186 7.91 -5.92 22.48
N THR A 187 8.97 -6.58 22.02
CA THR A 187 9.61 -6.20 20.76
C THR A 187 8.67 -6.49 19.59
N LEU A 188 8.38 -5.46 18.85
CA LEU A 188 7.66 -5.50 17.57
C LEU A 188 8.63 -5.18 16.45
N CYS A 189 8.46 -5.84 15.32
CA CYS A 189 9.23 -5.55 14.10
C CYS A 189 8.28 -5.26 12.95
N LYS A 190 8.77 -4.56 11.93
CA LYS A 190 8.06 -4.34 10.69
C LYS A 190 8.99 -4.44 9.49
N GLN A 191 8.45 -4.79 8.33
CA GLN A 191 9.11 -4.69 7.03
C GLN A 191 8.37 -3.65 6.20
N GLY A 192 9.04 -2.56 5.86
CA GLY A 192 8.46 -1.49 5.06
C GLY A 192 9.31 -1.11 3.86
N VAL A 193 8.70 -0.46 2.89
CA VAL A 193 9.36 -0.08 1.64
C VAL A 193 10.42 1.00 1.85
N ALA A 194 10.22 1.90 2.82
CA ALA A 194 11.07 3.06 3.03
C ALA A 194 12.19 2.81 4.03
N SER A 195 11.90 2.21 5.19
CA SER A 195 12.89 2.00 6.24
C SER A 195 13.29 0.52 6.45
N GLY A 196 12.78 -0.39 5.61
CA GLY A 196 13.12 -1.80 5.63
C GLY A 196 12.69 -2.49 6.92
N TRP A 197 13.52 -3.41 7.41
CA TRP A 197 13.31 -4.13 8.66
C TRP A 197 13.73 -3.28 9.85
N THR A 198 12.78 -2.91 10.69
CA THR A 198 13.01 -2.13 11.93
C THR A 198 12.23 -2.71 13.07
N CYS A 199 12.80 -2.64 14.28
CA CYS A 199 12.18 -3.16 15.50
C CYS A 199 12.21 -2.11 16.62
N GLY A 200 11.24 -2.22 17.54
CA GLY A 200 11.15 -1.38 18.71
C GLY A 200 10.16 -1.94 19.73
N PRO A 201 10.19 -1.46 20.97
CA PRO A 201 9.26 -1.91 21.99
C PRO A 201 7.83 -1.39 21.74
N SER A 202 6.84 -2.18 22.09
CA SER A 202 5.46 -1.73 22.29
C SER A 202 5.39 -0.85 23.53
N TRP A 203 4.85 0.36 23.38
CA TRP A 203 4.62 1.27 24.50
C TRP A 203 3.24 1.07 25.11
N GLN A 204 2.24 0.95 24.26
CA GLN A 204 0.86 0.79 24.68
C GLN A 204 0.07 0.01 23.63
N THR A 205 -0.70 -0.96 24.09
CA THR A 205 -1.71 -1.64 23.28
C THR A 205 -3.08 -1.33 23.85
N GLY A 206 -3.87 -0.58 23.09
CA GLY A 206 -5.28 -0.36 23.37
C GLY A 206 -6.13 -1.50 22.78
N SER A 207 -7.45 -1.33 22.88
CA SER A 207 -8.41 -2.27 22.27
C SER A 207 -8.43 -2.23 20.74
N VAL A 208 -7.93 -1.14 20.13
CA VAL A 208 -7.98 -0.90 18.69
C VAL A 208 -6.59 -0.69 18.09
N TYR A 209 -5.74 0.10 18.77
CA TYR A 209 -4.46 0.53 18.26
C TYR A 209 -3.30 0.07 19.16
N ASN A 210 -2.19 -0.23 18.54
CA ASN A 210 -0.89 -0.34 19.20
C ASN A 210 -0.06 0.90 18.93
N THR A 211 0.73 1.33 19.92
CA THR A 211 1.76 2.35 19.80
C THR A 211 3.10 1.73 20.14
N SER A 212 4.09 1.92 19.28
CA SER A 212 5.41 1.31 19.42
C SER A 212 6.53 2.26 18.99
N GLN A 213 7.77 1.94 19.35
CA GLN A 213 8.97 2.67 18.92
C GLN A 213 9.60 2.05 17.67
N VAL A 214 8.80 1.42 16.83
CA VAL A 214 9.25 0.94 15.52
C VAL A 214 9.46 2.14 14.62
N CYS A 215 10.64 2.23 13.97
CA CYS A 215 10.88 3.29 13.00
C CYS A 215 10.03 3.07 11.74
N ALA A 216 9.19 4.03 11.41
CA ALA A 216 8.44 4.05 10.17
C ALA A 216 8.58 5.41 9.48
N MET A 217 8.87 5.37 8.19
CA MET A 217 9.04 6.52 7.31
C MET A 217 7.86 6.61 6.35
N GLN A 218 7.75 7.73 5.64
CA GLN A 218 6.78 7.88 4.56
C GLN A 218 6.99 6.78 3.50
N GLY A 219 5.95 6.03 3.17
CA GLY A 219 5.99 4.83 2.33
C GLY A 219 5.87 3.52 3.12
N ASP A 220 6.18 3.54 4.42
CA ASP A 220 6.00 2.36 5.29
C ASP A 220 4.54 2.17 5.75
N SER A 221 3.64 3.08 5.39
CA SER A 221 2.20 2.94 5.64
C SER A 221 1.70 1.60 5.14
N GLY A 222 0.97 0.88 5.99
CA GLY A 222 0.49 -0.47 5.68
C GLY A 222 1.51 -1.58 5.94
N SER A 223 2.75 -1.29 6.36
CA SER A 223 3.72 -2.34 6.71
C SER A 223 3.17 -3.31 7.76
N PRO A 224 3.49 -4.62 7.66
CA PRO A 224 3.13 -5.58 8.70
C PRO A 224 3.82 -5.25 10.02
N LEU A 225 3.07 -5.25 11.11
CA LEU A 225 3.60 -5.22 12.47
C LEU A 225 3.63 -6.66 13.00
N LEU A 226 4.80 -7.11 13.46
CA LEU A 226 5.11 -8.51 13.69
C LEU A 226 5.63 -8.77 15.10
N ILE A 227 5.26 -9.91 15.67
CA ILE A 227 5.92 -10.56 16.81
C ILE A 227 6.43 -11.91 16.33
N GLY A 228 7.75 -12.01 16.06
CA GLY A 228 8.30 -13.17 15.36
C GLY A 228 7.70 -13.30 13.97
N ASP A 229 7.01 -14.41 13.71
CA ASP A 229 6.30 -14.71 12.46
C ASP A 229 4.78 -14.49 12.54
N ARG A 230 4.32 -13.82 13.57
CA ARG A 230 2.90 -13.55 13.80
C ARG A 230 2.54 -12.10 13.44
N PHE A 231 1.60 -11.92 12.53
CA PHE A 231 1.04 -10.63 12.15
C PHE A 231 0.11 -10.12 13.26
N VAL A 232 0.47 -9.01 13.91
CA VAL A 232 -0.28 -8.44 15.03
C VAL A 232 -0.91 -7.09 14.75
N GLY A 233 -0.66 -6.51 13.59
CA GLY A 233 -1.22 -5.22 13.17
C GLY A 233 -0.50 -4.66 11.96
N LEU A 234 -0.83 -3.43 11.59
CA LEU A 234 -0.13 -2.70 10.53
C LEU A 234 0.29 -1.31 11.00
N ILE A 235 1.15 -0.68 10.21
CA ILE A 235 1.62 0.68 10.46
C ILE A 235 0.70 1.69 9.77
N SER A 236 0.14 2.62 10.55
CA SER A 236 -0.57 3.80 10.04
C SER A 236 0.36 5.01 9.93
N GLY A 237 1.05 5.38 11.01
CA GLY A 237 1.92 6.56 11.01
C GLY A 237 2.42 6.94 12.39
N GLY A 238 3.07 8.11 12.48
CA GLY A 238 3.53 8.69 13.74
C GLY A 238 2.38 9.18 14.61
N THR A 239 2.54 9.09 15.94
CA THR A 239 1.53 9.52 16.91
C THR A 239 1.51 11.03 17.14
N LEU A 240 2.59 11.73 16.84
CA LEU A 240 2.69 13.17 17.01
C LEU A 240 2.50 13.89 15.67
N PRO A 241 1.72 14.98 15.65
CA PRO A 241 1.47 15.75 14.42
C PRO A 241 2.63 16.69 14.08
N VAL A 242 3.87 16.25 14.35
CA VAL A 242 5.10 17.01 14.13
C VAL A 242 5.98 16.22 13.15
N PRO A 243 5.93 16.54 11.84
CA PRO A 243 6.65 15.77 10.81
C PRO A 243 8.17 15.69 11.05
N GLU A 244 8.75 16.72 11.70
CA GLU A 244 10.17 16.79 12.04
C GLU A 244 10.59 15.69 13.04
N TRP A 245 9.65 15.18 13.80
CA TRP A 245 9.90 14.13 14.80
C TRP A 245 9.61 12.72 14.28
N SER A 246 9.18 12.61 13.04
CA SER A 246 9.04 11.30 12.39
C SER A 246 10.40 10.60 12.29
N CYS A 247 10.39 9.27 12.26
CA CYS A 247 11.59 8.53 11.94
C CYS A 247 12.05 8.87 10.52
N ARG A 248 13.32 9.27 10.37
CA ARG A 248 13.95 9.59 9.08
C ARG A 248 15.02 8.59 8.70
N THR A 249 15.44 7.78 9.67
CA THR A 249 16.46 6.77 9.48
C THR A 249 16.39 5.76 10.62
N PRO A 250 16.53 4.46 10.35
CA PRO A 250 16.64 3.44 11.39
C PRO A 250 17.78 3.69 12.39
N LEU A 251 18.79 4.48 11.99
CA LEU A 251 19.92 4.83 12.85
C LEU A 251 19.57 5.82 13.96
N GLN A 252 18.38 6.47 13.93
CA GLN A 252 17.94 7.34 15.02
C GLN A 252 17.69 6.59 16.33
N GLY A 253 17.62 5.26 16.30
CA GLY A 253 17.21 4.47 17.46
C GLY A 253 15.80 4.89 17.92
N SER A 254 15.65 5.22 19.20
CA SER A 254 14.37 5.66 19.77
C SER A 254 14.13 7.17 19.70
N ALA A 255 14.98 7.92 18.99
CA ALA A 255 14.89 9.40 18.93
C ALA A 255 13.90 9.86 17.82
N HIS A 256 12.68 9.36 17.84
CA HIS A 256 11.60 9.75 16.95
C HIS A 256 10.23 9.60 17.61
N SER A 257 9.19 10.20 17.00
CA SER A 257 7.80 10.00 17.41
C SER A 257 7.45 8.52 17.36
N PRO A 258 6.79 7.98 18.41
CA PRO A 258 6.25 6.63 18.33
C PRO A 258 5.34 6.44 17.13
N THR A 259 5.28 5.22 16.63
CA THR A 259 4.46 4.83 15.49
C THR A 259 3.20 4.12 15.99
N SER A 260 2.07 4.33 15.35
CA SER A 260 0.79 3.69 15.70
C SER A 260 0.17 3.01 14.49
N GLY A 261 -0.71 2.04 14.77
CA GLY A 261 -1.55 1.39 13.79
C GLY A 261 -2.55 0.44 14.44
N PRO A 262 -3.59 0.03 13.70
CA PRO A 262 -4.62 -0.89 14.21
C PRO A 262 -4.04 -2.28 14.44
N ILE A 263 -4.54 -2.94 15.48
CA ILE A 263 -4.18 -4.33 15.78
C ILE A 263 -4.91 -5.29 14.84
N ALA A 264 -4.25 -6.41 14.52
CA ALA A 264 -4.76 -7.38 13.55
C ALA A 264 -6.12 -7.98 13.95
N ASP A 265 -6.32 -8.25 15.25
CA ASP A 265 -7.59 -8.82 15.75
C ASP A 265 -8.78 -7.93 15.42
N VAL A 266 -8.63 -6.60 15.54
CA VAL A 266 -9.70 -5.65 15.23
C VAL A 266 -9.96 -5.56 13.73
N ILE A 267 -8.91 -5.55 12.92
CA ILE A 267 -9.04 -5.58 11.45
C ILE A 267 -9.80 -6.84 11.01
N LEU A 268 -9.37 -8.01 11.47
CA LEU A 268 -9.97 -9.29 11.10
C LEU A 268 -11.42 -9.42 11.60
N ALA A 269 -11.71 -8.93 12.82
CA ALA A 269 -13.06 -8.89 13.35
C ALA A 269 -13.99 -7.99 12.54
N ASP A 270 -13.51 -6.79 12.15
CA ASP A 270 -14.28 -5.85 11.31
C ASP A 270 -14.52 -6.41 9.90
N LEU A 271 -13.52 -7.06 9.30
CA LEU A 271 -13.66 -7.75 8.01
C LEU A 271 -14.76 -8.80 8.05
N ASN A 272 -14.77 -9.62 9.12
CA ASN A 272 -15.78 -10.67 9.29
C ASN A 272 -17.17 -10.09 9.57
N ALA A 273 -17.26 -9.06 10.39
CA ALA A 273 -18.53 -8.42 10.74
C ALA A 273 -19.16 -7.66 9.55
N SER A 274 -18.34 -6.96 8.77
CA SER A 274 -18.80 -6.20 7.61
C SER A 274 -19.08 -7.07 6.37
N GLY A 275 -18.57 -8.29 6.33
CA GLY A 275 -18.76 -9.20 5.21
C GLY A 275 -18.11 -8.73 3.89
N GLY A 276 -18.43 -9.43 2.81
CA GLY A 276 -17.93 -9.09 1.47
C GLY A 276 -16.47 -9.50 1.25
N VAL A 277 -15.73 -8.72 0.44
CA VAL A 277 -14.32 -9.02 0.13
C VAL A 277 -13.47 -8.89 1.39
N GLY A 278 -12.64 -9.90 1.64
CA GLY A 278 -11.76 -10.01 2.79
C GLY A 278 -12.38 -10.72 4.00
N ALA A 279 -13.70 -10.96 4.05
CA ALA A 279 -14.31 -11.73 5.13
C ALA A 279 -13.84 -13.19 5.09
N GLY A 280 -13.49 -13.74 6.26
CA GLY A 280 -12.89 -15.08 6.34
C GLY A 280 -11.43 -15.12 5.90
N PHE A 281 -10.71 -14.00 5.96
CA PHE A 281 -9.30 -13.90 5.58
C PHE A 281 -8.45 -14.96 6.30
N HIS A 282 -7.63 -15.66 5.52
CA HIS A 282 -6.64 -16.60 6.02
C HIS A 282 -5.37 -16.56 5.14
N LEU A 283 -4.27 -17.05 5.70
CA LEU A 283 -2.99 -17.15 4.98
C LEU A 283 -3.06 -18.19 3.86
N PRO A 284 -2.33 -17.97 2.76
CA PRO A 284 -2.30 -18.90 1.62
C PRO A 284 -1.58 -20.20 1.95
#